data_2dc8aaa7a35df0014e3a9c65b715453f
#
_entry.id   2dc8aaa7a35df0014e3a9c65b715453f
#
_cell.length_a   1.000
_cell.length_b   1.000
_cell.length_c   1.000
_cell.angle_alpha   90.00
_cell.angle_beta   90.00
_cell.angle_gamma   90.00
#
_symmetry.space_group_name_H-M   'P 1'
#
loop_
_entity.id
_entity.type
_entity.pdbx_description
1 polymer ?
#
loop_
_entity_poly.entity_id
_entity_poly.type
_entity_poly.pdbx_seq_one_letter_code
_entity_poly.pdbx_strand_id
1 'polypeptide(L)'
;MRNTLPPLASASDPSPAARPLRALGAAALAEQFALALQRADGLAGAHCVHELCMRTAVPAQIESALERLWHCAASSIPDWLPMRYIHCLPLLYDTAARFHGARRGCSNVYLVLLDYADRGGDPFGLYVGMSDYTPAQRFDQHKAGIRSAGCVRKRGLEVLTGPTLHLQRLARAEAARIEAELAAALGEAGLLVQGGH
;
A
#
# COMPACT_ATOMS: atom_id res chain seq x y z
N MET A 1 -13.15 -34.09 12.48
CA MET A 1 -11.89 -33.54 11.98
C MET A 1 -11.82 -32.08 12.42
N ARG A 2 -10.97 -31.74 13.37
CA ARG A 2 -10.79 -30.33 13.79
C ARG A 2 -9.97 -29.65 12.71
N ASN A 3 -10.62 -28.75 11.95
CA ASN A 3 -9.93 -27.87 11.00
C ASN A 3 -9.09 -26.89 11.84
N THR A 4 -7.83 -27.22 12.06
CA THR A 4 -6.87 -26.28 12.66
C THR A 4 -6.64 -25.16 11.65
N LEU A 5 -7.25 -24.00 11.90
CA LEU A 5 -6.95 -22.77 11.17
C LEU A 5 -5.42 -22.56 11.19
N PRO A 6 -4.81 -22.17 10.06
CA PRO A 6 -3.39 -21.85 10.04
C PRO A 6 -3.09 -20.76 11.08
N PRO A 7 -1.92 -20.79 11.72
CA PRO A 7 -1.54 -19.75 12.67
C PRO A 7 -1.61 -18.38 11.99
N LEU A 8 -2.06 -17.36 12.72
CA LEU A 8 -1.99 -15.97 12.30
C LEU A 8 -0.58 -15.68 11.78
N ALA A 9 -0.49 -14.87 10.73
CA ALA A 9 0.79 -14.51 10.11
C ALA A 9 1.81 -14.17 11.21
N SER A 10 2.97 -14.82 11.14
CA SER A 10 4.04 -14.58 12.11
C SER A 10 4.50 -13.13 12.01
N ALA A 11 4.76 -12.49 13.14
CA ALA A 11 5.33 -11.14 13.21
C ALA A 11 6.69 -10.99 12.48
N SER A 12 7.26 -12.09 12.01
CA SER A 12 8.54 -12.15 11.29
C SER A 12 8.44 -11.90 9.78
N ASP A 13 7.24 -11.92 9.17
CA ASP A 13 7.06 -11.61 7.74
C ASP A 13 5.95 -10.57 7.53
N PRO A 14 6.28 -9.30 7.72
CA PRO A 14 5.30 -8.21 7.59
C PRO A 14 4.98 -7.84 6.15
N SER A 15 5.52 -8.55 5.13
CA SER A 15 5.34 -8.15 3.74
C SER A 15 3.92 -8.47 3.25
N PRO A 16 3.12 -7.46 2.89
CA PRO A 16 1.79 -7.69 2.31
C PRO A 16 1.87 -8.38 0.93
N ALA A 17 2.98 -8.26 0.21
CA ALA A 17 3.18 -8.90 -1.09
C ALA A 17 3.20 -10.44 -0.99
N ALA A 18 3.57 -11.00 0.17
CA ALA A 18 3.53 -12.45 0.41
C ALA A 18 2.10 -13.01 0.43
N ARG A 19 1.08 -12.16 0.67
CA ARG A 19 -0.33 -12.54 0.76
C ARG A 19 -0.57 -13.82 1.57
N PRO A 20 -0.23 -13.83 2.88
CA PRO A 20 -0.25 -15.04 3.69
C PRO A 20 -1.63 -15.70 3.79
N LEU A 21 -2.70 -14.95 3.53
CA LEU A 21 -4.09 -15.41 3.64
C LEU A 21 -4.73 -15.76 2.29
N ARG A 22 -3.96 -15.72 1.19
CA ARG A 22 -4.51 -15.91 -0.18
C ARG A 22 -5.23 -17.25 -0.37
N ALA A 23 -4.81 -18.29 0.37
CA ALA A 23 -5.39 -19.63 0.26
C ALA A 23 -6.70 -19.80 1.05
N LEU A 24 -7.07 -18.86 1.92
CA LEU A 24 -8.28 -18.96 2.72
C LEU A 24 -9.53 -18.71 1.87
N GLY A 25 -10.59 -19.49 2.09
CA GLY A 25 -11.93 -19.20 1.58
C GLY A 25 -12.53 -17.96 2.26
N ALA A 26 -13.60 -17.40 1.68
CA ALA A 26 -14.24 -16.18 2.18
C ALA A 26 -14.70 -16.30 3.65
N ALA A 27 -15.30 -17.43 4.05
CA ALA A 27 -15.76 -17.67 5.42
C ALA A 27 -14.58 -17.71 6.39
N ALA A 28 -13.50 -18.44 6.07
CA ALA A 28 -12.32 -18.52 6.91
C ALA A 28 -11.60 -17.17 7.03
N LEU A 29 -11.59 -16.36 5.97
CA LEU A 29 -11.04 -15.00 6.03
C LEU A 29 -11.86 -14.11 6.96
N ALA A 30 -13.20 -14.20 6.91
CA ALA A 30 -14.07 -13.44 7.80
C ALA A 30 -13.90 -13.87 9.28
N GLU A 31 -13.73 -15.16 9.55
CA GLU A 31 -13.44 -15.67 10.90
C GLU A 31 -12.08 -15.17 11.42
N GLN A 32 -11.03 -15.19 10.58
CA GLN A 32 -9.73 -14.63 10.92
C GLN A 32 -9.81 -13.14 11.22
N PHE A 33 -10.56 -12.39 10.44
CA PHE A 33 -10.76 -10.96 10.70
C PHE A 33 -11.50 -10.71 12.01
N ALA A 34 -12.58 -11.45 12.30
CA ALA A 34 -13.29 -11.34 13.56
C ALA A 34 -12.39 -11.64 14.76
N LEU A 35 -11.52 -12.66 14.66
CA LEU A 35 -10.55 -13.00 15.70
C LEU A 35 -9.50 -11.90 15.89
N ALA A 36 -9.00 -11.31 14.80
CA ALA A 36 -8.06 -10.19 14.86
C ALA A 36 -8.68 -8.98 15.59
N LEU A 37 -9.93 -8.65 15.30
CA LEU A 37 -10.65 -7.58 15.99
C LEU A 37 -10.82 -7.86 17.49
N GLN A 38 -11.22 -9.08 17.86
CA GLN A 38 -11.37 -9.48 19.27
C GLN A 38 -10.07 -9.35 20.07
N ARG A 39 -8.92 -9.56 19.41
CA ARG A 39 -7.58 -9.49 20.03
C ARG A 39 -6.93 -8.13 19.92
N ALA A 40 -7.58 -7.16 19.27
CA ALA A 40 -6.99 -5.87 18.89
C ALA A 40 -5.66 -6.04 18.12
N ASP A 41 -5.55 -7.10 17.29
CA ASP A 41 -4.38 -7.41 16.49
C ASP A 41 -4.45 -6.69 15.14
N GLY A 42 -3.87 -5.48 15.08
CA GLY A 42 -3.88 -4.64 13.89
C GLY A 42 -3.14 -5.26 12.71
N LEU A 43 -2.05 -6.01 12.96
CA LEU A 43 -1.28 -6.67 11.89
C LEU A 43 -2.09 -7.80 11.25
N ALA A 44 -2.66 -8.70 12.06
CA ALA A 44 -3.50 -9.78 11.53
C ALA A 44 -4.75 -9.24 10.81
N GLY A 45 -5.39 -8.20 11.39
CA GLY A 45 -6.52 -7.52 10.76
C GLY A 45 -6.14 -6.85 9.43
N ALA A 46 -4.97 -6.22 9.37
CA ALA A 46 -4.44 -5.62 8.14
C ALA A 46 -4.23 -6.63 7.02
N HIS A 47 -3.70 -7.81 7.31
CA HIS A 47 -3.58 -8.88 6.32
C HIS A 47 -4.94 -9.36 5.81
N CYS A 48 -5.97 -9.41 6.67
CA CYS A 48 -7.32 -9.76 6.24
C CYS A 48 -7.92 -8.69 5.30
N VAL A 49 -7.80 -7.41 5.67
CA VAL A 49 -8.30 -6.30 4.83
C VAL A 49 -7.52 -6.22 3.52
N HIS A 50 -6.21 -6.36 3.56
CA HIS A 50 -5.38 -6.41 2.36
C HIS A 50 -5.83 -7.52 1.42
N GLU A 51 -6.09 -8.72 1.95
CA GLU A 51 -6.57 -9.84 1.12
C GLU A 51 -7.96 -9.55 0.50
N LEU A 52 -8.86 -8.84 1.21
CA LEU A 52 -10.10 -8.35 0.62
C LEU A 52 -9.85 -7.39 -0.55
N CYS A 53 -8.93 -6.44 -0.40
CA CYS A 53 -8.54 -5.53 -1.48
C CYS A 53 -7.97 -6.28 -2.69
N MET A 54 -7.09 -7.24 -2.45
CA MET A 54 -6.44 -8.03 -3.51
C MET A 54 -7.40 -8.99 -4.24
N ARG A 55 -8.56 -9.29 -3.64
CA ARG A 55 -9.65 -10.06 -4.28
C ARG A 55 -10.69 -9.17 -4.94
N THR A 56 -10.49 -7.86 -4.98
CA THR A 56 -11.46 -6.90 -5.51
C THR A 56 -12.86 -7.06 -4.88
N ALA A 57 -12.88 -7.24 -3.55
CA ALA A 57 -14.14 -7.28 -2.82
C ALA A 57 -14.92 -5.97 -2.98
N VAL A 58 -16.21 -6.00 -2.69
CA VAL A 58 -17.09 -4.82 -2.81
C VAL A 58 -16.53 -3.66 -1.97
N PRO A 59 -16.41 -2.43 -2.53
CA PRO A 59 -15.84 -1.27 -1.84
C PRO A 59 -16.38 -1.06 -0.43
N ALA A 60 -17.70 -1.10 -0.26
CA ALA A 60 -18.35 -0.92 1.04
C ALA A 60 -17.92 -1.99 2.09
N GLN A 61 -17.60 -3.20 1.65
CA GLN A 61 -17.10 -4.25 2.54
C GLN A 61 -15.68 -3.92 3.03
N ILE A 62 -14.82 -3.40 2.14
CA ILE A 62 -13.45 -3.02 2.48
C ILE A 62 -13.47 -1.81 3.42
N GLU A 63 -14.25 -0.78 3.11
CA GLU A 63 -14.38 0.42 3.93
C GLU A 63 -14.90 0.09 5.34
N SER A 64 -15.94 -0.74 5.44
CA SER A 64 -16.45 -1.21 6.73
C SER A 64 -15.40 -2.03 7.51
N ALA A 65 -14.59 -2.84 6.83
CA ALA A 65 -13.52 -3.60 7.48
C ALA A 65 -12.41 -2.67 7.98
N LEU A 66 -12.00 -1.66 7.20
CA LEU A 66 -11.03 -0.64 7.60
C LEU A 66 -11.51 0.14 8.83
N GLU A 67 -12.75 0.60 8.83
CA GLU A 67 -13.36 1.33 9.95
C GLU A 67 -13.36 0.49 11.23
N ARG A 68 -13.80 -0.76 11.16
CA ARG A 68 -13.79 -1.68 12.29
C ARG A 68 -12.38 -1.95 12.82
N LEU A 69 -11.40 -2.15 11.91
CA LEU A 69 -10.02 -2.37 12.29
C LEU A 69 -9.44 -1.14 12.98
N TRP A 70 -9.72 0.06 12.46
CA TRP A 70 -9.29 1.31 13.07
C TRP A 70 -9.83 1.46 14.50
N HIS A 71 -11.12 1.24 14.70
CA HIS A 71 -11.74 1.35 16.03
C HIS A 71 -11.16 0.38 17.04
N CYS A 72 -10.75 -0.82 16.61
CA CYS A 72 -10.26 -1.85 17.53
C CYS A 72 -8.75 -1.83 17.75
N ALA A 73 -7.96 -1.42 16.76
CA ALA A 73 -6.52 -1.70 16.74
C ALA A 73 -5.66 -0.61 16.10
N ALA A 74 -6.10 0.65 16.08
CA ALA A 74 -5.45 1.77 15.37
C ALA A 74 -3.93 1.87 15.59
N SER A 75 -3.46 1.65 16.82
CA SER A 75 -2.04 1.78 17.19
C SER A 75 -1.15 0.64 16.68
N SER A 76 -1.73 -0.45 16.19
CA SER A 76 -1.02 -1.64 15.70
C SER A 76 -1.28 -1.94 14.23
N ILE A 77 -2.01 -1.07 13.53
CA ILE A 77 -2.17 -1.15 12.08
C ILE A 77 -0.83 -0.78 11.42
N PRO A 78 -0.28 -1.63 10.54
CA PRO A 78 0.98 -1.32 9.89
C PRO A 78 0.82 -0.26 8.78
N ASP A 79 1.87 0.55 8.58
CA ASP A 79 1.91 1.65 7.61
C ASP A 79 1.71 1.23 6.14
N TRP A 80 1.84 -0.07 5.85
CA TRP A 80 1.66 -0.56 4.50
C TRP A 80 0.19 -0.78 4.11
N LEU A 81 -0.75 -0.78 5.07
CA LEU A 81 -2.18 -0.88 4.77
C LEU A 81 -2.74 0.50 4.45
N PRO A 82 -3.25 0.74 3.22
CA PRO A 82 -3.95 1.99 2.93
C PRO A 82 -5.25 2.06 3.73
N MET A 83 -5.53 3.26 4.30
CA MET A 83 -6.70 3.47 5.16
C MET A 83 -7.95 3.92 4.38
N ARG A 84 -8.02 3.55 3.10
CA ARG A 84 -9.18 3.75 2.22
C ARG A 84 -9.24 2.69 1.15
N TYR A 85 -10.40 2.52 0.55
CA TYR A 85 -10.54 1.68 -0.63
C TYR A 85 -9.79 2.30 -1.82
N ILE A 86 -8.96 1.50 -2.48
CA ILE A 86 -8.22 1.87 -3.69
C ILE A 86 -8.43 0.74 -4.70
N HIS A 87 -9.27 1.00 -5.72
CA HIS A 87 -9.65 0.00 -6.70
C HIS A 87 -8.46 -0.56 -7.51
N CYS A 88 -7.44 0.26 -7.75
CA CYS A 88 -6.25 -0.13 -8.50
C CYS A 88 -5.16 -0.79 -7.64
N LEU A 89 -5.38 -1.00 -6.34
CA LEU A 89 -4.36 -1.56 -5.44
C LEU A 89 -3.74 -2.88 -5.93
N PRO A 90 -4.51 -3.87 -6.43
CA PRO A 90 -3.92 -5.09 -7.01
C PRO A 90 -2.96 -4.80 -8.17
N LEU A 91 -3.34 -3.90 -9.06
CA LEU A 91 -2.51 -3.49 -10.20
C LEU A 91 -1.21 -2.83 -9.73
N LEU A 92 -1.24 -2.02 -8.65
CA LEU A 92 -0.04 -1.42 -8.07
C LEU A 92 0.94 -2.48 -7.56
N TYR A 93 0.45 -3.51 -6.85
CA TYR A 93 1.27 -4.63 -6.39
C TYR A 93 1.86 -5.42 -7.56
N ASP A 94 1.03 -5.78 -8.54
CA ASP A 94 1.46 -6.57 -9.71
C ASP A 94 2.48 -5.82 -10.56
N THR A 95 2.33 -4.50 -10.71
CA THR A 95 3.27 -3.67 -11.46
C THR A 95 4.57 -3.49 -10.69
N ALA A 96 4.50 -3.11 -9.41
CA ALA A 96 5.69 -2.90 -8.59
C ALA A 96 6.51 -4.18 -8.38
N ALA A 97 5.86 -5.35 -8.35
CA ALA A 97 6.53 -6.64 -8.20
C ALA A 97 7.47 -7.00 -9.38
N ARG A 98 7.38 -6.30 -10.51
CA ARG A 98 8.29 -6.51 -11.67
C ARG A 98 9.66 -5.86 -11.45
N PHE A 99 9.76 -4.94 -10.51
CA PHE A 99 10.97 -4.18 -10.22
C PHE A 99 11.67 -4.76 -9.01
N HIS A 100 12.97 -4.94 -9.13
CA HIS A 100 13.81 -5.46 -8.06
C HIS A 100 15.09 -4.63 -7.98
N GLY A 101 15.62 -4.50 -6.77
CA GLY A 101 16.89 -3.83 -6.56
C GLY A 101 17.61 -4.34 -5.31
N ALA A 102 18.93 -4.22 -5.32
CA ALA A 102 19.75 -4.62 -4.20
C ALA A 102 19.63 -3.58 -3.07
N ARG A 103 19.27 -4.01 -1.86
CA ARG A 103 19.17 -3.15 -0.66
C ARG A 103 20.54 -2.74 -0.14
N ARG A 104 21.27 -1.91 -0.90
CA ARG A 104 22.67 -1.50 -0.62
C ARG A 104 22.86 0.00 -0.49
N GLY A 105 21.78 0.77 -0.38
CA GLY A 105 21.81 2.23 -0.28
C GLY A 105 20.83 2.78 0.74
N CYS A 106 20.49 4.05 0.57
CA CYS A 106 19.53 4.78 1.42
C CYS A 106 18.32 5.31 0.66
N SER A 107 18.29 5.20 -0.68
CA SER A 107 17.20 5.75 -1.48
C SER A 107 16.00 4.81 -1.50
N ASN A 108 14.80 5.38 -1.38
CA ASN A 108 13.54 4.68 -1.29
C ASN A 108 12.64 5.12 -2.44
N VAL A 109 12.08 4.18 -3.20
CA VAL A 109 11.02 4.46 -4.18
C VAL A 109 9.68 4.37 -3.46
N TYR A 110 8.78 5.32 -3.72
CA TYR A 110 7.49 5.39 -3.03
C TYR A 110 6.38 5.87 -3.96
N LEU A 111 5.16 5.49 -3.60
CA LEU A 111 3.93 5.93 -4.25
C LEU A 111 3.14 6.83 -3.30
N VAL A 112 2.50 7.87 -3.86
CA VAL A 112 1.51 8.68 -3.14
C VAL A 112 0.21 8.65 -3.92
N LEU A 113 -0.88 8.38 -3.21
CA LEU A 113 -2.23 8.52 -3.75
C LEU A 113 -2.59 10.00 -3.87
N LEU A 114 -3.10 10.40 -5.02
CA LEU A 114 -3.51 11.78 -5.31
C LEU A 114 -5.03 11.85 -5.48
N ASP A 115 -5.63 12.92 -4.98
CA ASP A 115 -7.06 13.24 -5.12
C ASP A 115 -7.34 13.97 -6.43
N TYR A 116 -8.17 13.38 -7.26
CA TYR A 116 -8.71 13.94 -8.50
C TYR A 116 -10.23 13.87 -8.57
N ALA A 117 -10.93 13.74 -7.43
CA ALA A 117 -12.39 13.68 -7.37
C ALA A 117 -13.08 14.92 -7.98
N ASP A 118 -12.35 16.05 -8.11
CA ASP A 118 -12.80 17.27 -8.78
C ASP A 118 -12.77 17.20 -10.31
N ARG A 119 -12.22 16.12 -10.87
CA ARG A 119 -12.15 15.86 -12.31
C ARG A 119 -13.07 14.70 -12.67
N GLY A 120 -13.71 14.78 -13.82
CA GLY A 120 -14.49 13.63 -14.31
C GLY A 120 -13.57 12.42 -14.57
N GLY A 121 -14.04 11.21 -14.25
CA GLY A 121 -13.30 9.97 -14.43
C GLY A 121 -12.86 9.33 -13.10
N ASP A 122 -11.68 8.69 -13.12
CA ASP A 122 -11.12 8.08 -11.91
C ASP A 122 -10.80 9.17 -10.87
N PRO A 123 -11.32 9.04 -9.64
CA PRO A 123 -11.07 10.01 -8.58
C PRO A 123 -9.63 10.00 -8.06
N PHE A 124 -8.83 9.01 -8.43
CA PHE A 124 -7.47 8.84 -7.94
C PHE A 124 -6.42 8.94 -9.05
N GLY A 125 -5.30 9.52 -8.69
CA GLY A 125 -4.05 9.44 -9.44
C GLY A 125 -2.92 9.04 -8.52
N LEU A 126 -1.74 8.88 -9.09
CA LEU A 126 -0.54 8.45 -8.39
C LEU A 126 0.60 9.44 -8.61
N TYR A 127 1.41 9.60 -7.59
CA TYR A 127 2.73 10.19 -7.74
C TYR A 127 3.78 9.10 -7.45
N VAL A 128 4.73 8.95 -8.34
CA VAL A 128 5.92 8.10 -8.16
C VAL A 128 7.08 9.01 -7.85
N GLY A 129 7.82 8.69 -6.79
CA GLY A 129 8.96 9.47 -6.38
C GLY A 129 10.05 8.63 -5.71
N MET A 130 11.26 9.18 -5.63
CA MET A 130 12.35 8.61 -4.84
C MET A 130 12.89 9.60 -3.83
N SER A 131 13.46 9.11 -2.73
CA SER A 131 14.05 9.94 -1.68
C SER A 131 14.98 9.13 -0.78
N ASP A 132 15.96 9.81 -0.18
CA ASP A 132 16.79 9.23 0.88
C ASP A 132 16.10 9.29 2.27
N TYR A 133 14.98 10.00 2.38
CA TYR A 133 14.09 9.94 3.54
C TYR A 133 13.15 8.75 3.44
N THR A 134 12.57 8.32 4.56
CA THR A 134 11.48 7.35 4.51
C THR A 134 10.29 7.92 3.72
N PRO A 135 9.46 7.07 3.09
CA PRO A 135 8.28 7.54 2.35
C PRO A 135 7.38 8.47 3.16
N ALA A 136 7.13 8.15 4.44
CA ALA A 136 6.31 8.97 5.33
C ALA A 136 6.96 10.34 5.60
N GLN A 137 8.25 10.38 5.99
CA GLN A 137 8.98 11.64 6.18
C GLN A 137 8.99 12.50 4.92
N ARG A 138 9.15 11.88 3.75
CA ARG A 138 9.15 12.61 2.49
C ARG A 138 7.78 13.16 2.15
N PHE A 139 6.72 12.42 2.43
CA PHE A 139 5.35 12.89 2.28
C PHE A 139 5.07 14.11 3.17
N ASP A 140 5.48 14.08 4.44
CA ASP A 140 5.34 15.21 5.36
C ASP A 140 6.08 16.45 4.86
N GLN A 141 7.31 16.28 4.32
CA GLN A 141 8.04 17.37 3.68
C GLN A 141 7.28 17.95 2.47
N HIS A 142 6.69 17.09 1.64
CA HIS A 142 5.85 17.55 0.53
C HIS A 142 4.65 18.38 1.02
N LYS A 143 3.95 17.90 2.04
CA LYS A 143 2.80 18.61 2.63
C LYS A 143 3.22 19.94 3.26
N ALA A 144 4.38 19.99 3.89
CA ALA A 144 4.98 21.21 4.45
C ALA A 144 5.56 22.17 3.37
N GLY A 145 5.61 21.76 2.10
CA GLY A 145 6.15 22.58 1.01
C GLY A 145 7.67 22.53 0.88
N ILE A 146 8.37 21.65 1.59
CA ILE A 146 9.84 21.53 1.57
C ILE A 146 10.26 20.74 0.33
N ARG A 147 10.91 21.40 -0.65
CA ARG A 147 11.28 20.80 -1.95
C ARG A 147 10.16 19.95 -2.54
N SER A 148 8.97 20.51 -2.52
CA SER A 148 7.72 19.79 -2.73
C SER A 148 7.40 19.58 -4.21
N ALA A 149 6.93 18.38 -4.57
CA ALA A 149 6.16 18.18 -5.79
C ALA A 149 4.78 18.84 -5.61
N GLY A 150 4.44 19.78 -6.52
CA GLY A 150 3.22 20.59 -6.43
C GLY A 150 1.95 19.75 -6.41
N CYS A 151 1.92 18.63 -7.15
CA CYS A 151 0.81 17.67 -7.14
C CYS A 151 0.63 17.01 -5.77
N VAL A 152 1.71 16.54 -5.14
CA VAL A 152 1.63 15.91 -3.81
C VAL A 152 1.19 16.92 -2.75
N ARG A 153 1.76 18.14 -2.76
CA ARG A 153 1.38 19.19 -1.82
C ARG A 153 -0.12 19.49 -1.87
N LYS A 154 -0.67 19.61 -3.08
CA LYS A 154 -2.07 20.02 -3.30
C LYS A 154 -3.05 18.86 -3.18
N ARG A 155 -2.69 17.69 -3.68
CA ARG A 155 -3.58 16.56 -3.91
C ARG A 155 -3.18 15.27 -3.19
N GLY A 156 -2.03 15.23 -2.52
CA GLY A 156 -1.56 14.03 -1.80
C GLY A 156 -2.50 13.66 -0.66
N LEU A 157 -3.01 12.44 -0.70
CA LEU A 157 -3.90 11.85 0.30
C LEU A 157 -3.12 11.02 1.32
N GLU A 158 -2.36 10.05 0.84
CA GLU A 158 -1.59 9.13 1.67
C GLU A 158 -0.46 8.47 0.89
N VAL A 159 0.52 7.93 1.61
CA VAL A 159 1.61 7.12 1.04
C VAL A 159 1.15 5.67 0.90
N LEU A 160 1.35 5.07 -0.26
CA LEU A 160 1.08 3.66 -0.52
C LEU A 160 2.37 2.86 -0.35
N THR A 161 2.74 2.60 0.90
CA THR A 161 4.01 1.93 1.23
C THR A 161 4.03 0.47 0.80
N GLY A 162 2.90 -0.23 0.91
CA GLY A 162 2.80 -1.67 0.67
C GLY A 162 3.37 -2.13 -0.68
N PRO A 163 2.92 -1.59 -1.82
CA PRO A 163 3.41 -2.01 -3.14
C PRO A 163 4.92 -1.81 -3.33
N THR A 164 5.53 -0.81 -2.69
CA THR A 164 6.95 -0.46 -2.86
C THR A 164 7.84 -0.83 -1.67
N LEU A 165 7.34 -1.62 -0.72
CA LEU A 165 8.08 -1.99 0.50
C LEU A 165 9.41 -2.70 0.20
N HIS A 166 9.48 -3.46 -0.88
CA HIS A 166 10.69 -4.14 -1.34
C HIS A 166 11.65 -3.21 -2.10
N LEU A 167 11.22 -2.02 -2.51
CA LEU A 167 12.00 -1.01 -3.24
C LEU A 167 12.57 0.07 -2.31
N GLN A 168 12.91 -0.33 -1.09
CA GLN A 168 13.52 0.54 -0.09
C GLN A 168 15.01 0.25 0.06
N ARG A 169 15.79 1.28 0.43
CA ARG A 169 17.22 1.19 0.67
C ARG A 169 18.05 0.80 -0.57
N LEU A 170 17.68 1.31 -1.72
CA LEU A 170 18.35 1.10 -2.99
C LEU A 170 19.55 2.05 -3.16
N ALA A 171 20.48 1.72 -4.05
CA ALA A 171 21.43 2.68 -4.55
C ALA A 171 20.71 3.81 -5.32
N ARG A 172 21.19 5.06 -5.21
CA ARG A 172 20.51 6.23 -5.77
C ARG A 172 20.21 6.10 -7.28
N ALA A 173 21.22 5.66 -8.05
CA ALA A 173 21.04 5.49 -9.50
C ALA A 173 20.00 4.41 -9.85
N GLU A 174 19.96 3.32 -9.07
CA GLU A 174 18.99 2.25 -9.24
C GLU A 174 17.58 2.72 -8.85
N ALA A 175 17.44 3.47 -7.75
CA ALA A 175 16.18 4.06 -7.34
C ALA A 175 15.64 5.04 -8.38
N ALA A 176 16.48 5.89 -8.99
CA ALA A 176 16.08 6.82 -10.03
C ALA A 176 15.60 6.08 -11.31
N ARG A 177 16.30 5.02 -11.71
CA ARG A 177 15.88 4.18 -12.84
C ARG A 177 14.52 3.53 -12.55
N ILE A 178 14.36 2.90 -11.38
CA ILE A 178 13.11 2.23 -10.99
C ILE A 178 11.97 3.24 -10.87
N GLU A 179 12.20 4.44 -10.33
CA GLU A 179 11.21 5.52 -10.25
C GLU A 179 10.62 5.83 -11.64
N ALA A 180 11.50 6.09 -12.62
CA ALA A 180 11.09 6.42 -13.98
C ALA A 180 10.36 5.25 -14.68
N GLU A 181 10.91 4.04 -14.58
CA GLU A 181 10.34 2.85 -15.21
C GLU A 181 9.00 2.44 -14.56
N LEU A 182 8.87 2.55 -13.23
CA LEU A 182 7.63 2.27 -12.52
C LEU A 182 6.55 3.29 -12.89
N ALA A 183 6.89 4.59 -12.98
CA ALA A 183 5.96 5.62 -13.40
C ALA A 183 5.45 5.36 -14.82
N ALA A 184 6.33 5.01 -15.75
CA ALA A 184 5.96 4.66 -17.13
C ALA A 184 5.05 3.44 -17.16
N ALA A 185 5.40 2.35 -16.46
CA ALA A 185 4.62 1.11 -16.44
C ALA A 185 3.22 1.30 -15.85
N LEU A 186 3.07 2.13 -14.81
CA LEU A 186 1.76 2.46 -14.24
C LEU A 186 0.94 3.32 -15.20
N GLY A 187 1.56 4.25 -15.91
CA GLY A 187 0.91 5.06 -16.96
C GLY A 187 0.43 4.20 -18.14
N GLU A 188 1.27 3.26 -18.62
CA GLU A 188 0.90 2.29 -19.65
C GLU A 188 -0.25 1.36 -19.23
N ALA A 189 -0.36 1.09 -17.94
CA ALA A 189 -1.48 0.34 -17.36
C ALA A 189 -2.79 1.17 -17.24
N GLY A 190 -2.78 2.43 -17.72
CA GLY A 190 -3.96 3.31 -17.79
C GLY A 190 -4.20 4.17 -16.55
N LEU A 191 -3.25 4.21 -15.60
CA LEU A 191 -3.39 5.05 -14.41
C LEU A 191 -2.90 6.48 -14.67
N LEU A 192 -3.52 7.46 -13.99
CA LEU A 192 -3.05 8.83 -14.00
C LEU A 192 -1.81 8.94 -13.11
N VAL A 193 -0.63 9.11 -13.72
CA VAL A 193 0.65 9.14 -13.00
C VAL A 193 1.33 10.49 -13.11
N GLN A 194 1.93 10.94 -12.02
CA GLN A 194 2.80 12.11 -11.90
C GLN A 194 4.17 11.68 -11.34
N GLY A 195 5.24 12.41 -11.63
CA GLY A 195 6.60 12.04 -11.20
C GLY A 195 7.36 11.21 -12.23
N GLY A 196 8.41 10.51 -11.80
CA GLY A 196 9.22 9.70 -12.72
C GLY A 196 10.23 10.51 -13.53
N HIS A 197 10.88 11.52 -12.92
CA HIS A 197 11.81 12.44 -13.60
C HIS A 197 13.26 12.10 -13.33
#